data_29c9a0a626a64123387c0eace4456f18
#
_entry.id   29c9a0a626a64123387c0eace4456f18
#
_cell.length_a   1.000
_cell.length_b   1.000
_cell.length_c   1.000
_cell.angle_alpha   90.00
_cell.angle_beta   90.00
_cell.angle_gamma   90.00
#
_symmetry.space_group_name_H-M   'P 1'
#
loop_
_entity.id
_entity.type
_entity.pdbx_description
1 polymer ?
#
loop_
_entity_poly.entity_id
_entity_poly.type
_entity_poly.pdbx_seq_one_letter_code
_entity_poly.pdbx_strand_id
1 'polypeptide(L)'
;MEEKFRPKSTKSSRKNIPKYITKVAPASKSSKCSPSALKAKMAQLLIKDPQSKIPAHFDPVCKPIVLQSHHRRAKSDPIPSSPYTHPKKPVKVTHSLKKPANPPKSSQSSSKTHRRTRSDSENLKKNPSSLLTTTNEEQERTELIYSIQQSFTKGLSFTTTLEFYKLGKPLGKGAFGKVYLGIHKLSGLKVAIKTIEKSFMQDERTRKKVFQEVYIMNKIHDKNVIRLLELFESPKHLMIVLEYAGGGDLLQLLRTRGKLQESEARPIFKQIIEAVQACHKEDIIHRDIKLDNILLNEEMTLIKLCDFGVSRVAKRGVKLTEQCGTPAYLAPEIIVNEGYEAFFVDVWSMGILLYALMSATVPFKAKTVPELHKIILRGKYEFPEYFSEQTKGFIAEMLNPVPHLRIKLEDLKKHDWFLGDVLENSFHSTSGSVKPGRHEEILKEIEGYGFPNDYVQASLKNREINHATASYNLLDINMLD
;
A
#
# COMPACT_ATOMS: atom_id res chain seq x y z
N MET A 1 -63.94 -10.57 -41.65
CA MET A 1 -64.25 -11.68 -40.72
C MET A 1 -63.43 -11.43 -39.48
N GLU A 2 -64.15 -11.02 -38.47
CA GLU A 2 -63.63 -10.71 -37.09
C GLU A 2 -63.40 -11.99 -36.34
N GLU A 3 -62.36 -12.08 -35.54
CA GLU A 3 -62.40 -12.90 -34.32
C GLU A 3 -61.58 -12.24 -33.20
N LYS A 4 -62.30 -12.13 -32.13
CA LYS A 4 -62.13 -11.44 -30.84
C LYS A 4 -60.98 -12.00 -29.99
N PHE A 5 -60.14 -11.13 -29.45
CA PHE A 5 -59.30 -11.41 -28.26
C PHE A 5 -59.97 -10.84 -27.01
N ARG A 6 -60.21 -11.69 -26.02
CA ARG A 6 -60.51 -11.31 -24.62
C ARG A 6 -59.26 -11.52 -23.74
N PRO A 7 -58.98 -10.60 -22.84
CA PRO A 7 -57.86 -10.78 -21.88
C PRO A 7 -58.28 -11.58 -20.64
N LYS A 8 -57.43 -12.50 -20.22
CA LYS A 8 -57.57 -13.23 -18.94
C LYS A 8 -56.72 -12.57 -17.83
N SER A 9 -57.34 -12.46 -16.67
CA SER A 9 -56.90 -11.91 -15.40
C SER A 9 -55.58 -12.47 -14.90
N THR A 10 -54.69 -11.60 -14.42
CA THR A 10 -53.43 -11.90 -13.77
C THR A 10 -53.65 -12.21 -12.31
N LYS A 11 -53.30 -13.41 -11.85
CA LYS A 11 -53.10 -13.76 -10.44
C LYS A 11 -51.66 -13.51 -10.03
N SER A 12 -51.50 -12.78 -8.93
CA SER A 12 -50.24 -12.50 -8.28
C SER A 12 -49.55 -13.80 -7.85
N SER A 13 -48.32 -14.03 -8.29
CA SER A 13 -47.47 -15.11 -7.78
C SER A 13 -46.22 -14.54 -7.12
N ARG A 14 -46.08 -14.89 -5.85
CA ARG A 14 -44.92 -14.63 -4.99
C ARG A 14 -43.66 -15.19 -5.67
N LYS A 15 -42.64 -14.34 -5.87
CA LYS A 15 -41.36 -14.75 -6.41
C LYS A 15 -40.58 -15.56 -5.39
N ASN A 16 -40.35 -16.83 -5.69
CA ASN A 16 -39.43 -17.73 -5.04
C ASN A 16 -38.00 -17.35 -5.36
N ILE A 17 -37.15 -17.35 -4.34
CA ILE A 17 -35.69 -17.23 -4.44
C ILE A 17 -35.17 -18.54 -5.06
N PRO A 18 -34.31 -18.53 -6.10
CA PRO A 18 -33.79 -19.74 -6.71
C PRO A 18 -32.78 -20.43 -5.77
N LYS A 19 -33.06 -21.67 -5.40
CA LYS A 19 -32.07 -22.59 -4.84
C LYS A 19 -31.20 -23.11 -5.99
N TYR A 20 -29.93 -22.72 -6.01
CA TYR A 20 -28.96 -23.32 -6.94
C TYR A 20 -28.50 -24.69 -6.40
N ILE A 21 -28.98 -25.76 -7.03
CA ILE A 21 -28.36 -27.08 -6.97
C ILE A 21 -27.71 -27.32 -8.33
N THR A 22 -26.39 -27.21 -8.39
CA THR A 22 -25.63 -27.64 -9.57
C THR A 22 -25.04 -29.02 -9.35
N LYS A 23 -25.43 -29.96 -10.20
CA LYS A 23 -24.79 -31.28 -10.32
C LYS A 23 -23.37 -31.09 -10.84
N VAL A 24 -22.40 -31.55 -10.06
CA VAL A 24 -20.97 -31.58 -10.42
C VAL A 24 -20.73 -32.75 -11.37
N ALA A 25 -20.23 -32.43 -12.56
CA ALA A 25 -19.62 -33.41 -13.47
C ALA A 25 -18.19 -33.74 -13.00
N PRO A 26 -17.65 -34.98 -13.21
CA PRO A 26 -16.35 -35.34 -12.68
C PRO A 26 -15.20 -34.58 -13.36
N ALA A 27 -14.30 -34.02 -12.54
CA ALA A 27 -13.15 -33.27 -12.94
C ALA A 27 -12.15 -34.12 -13.76
N SER A 28 -11.82 -33.62 -14.94
CA SER A 28 -10.66 -34.04 -15.72
C SER A 28 -9.36 -33.73 -14.97
N LYS A 29 -8.41 -34.65 -14.93
CA LYS A 29 -7.10 -34.54 -14.27
C LYS A 29 -6.34 -33.34 -14.81
N SER A 30 -6.28 -32.24 -14.05
CA SER A 30 -5.45 -31.08 -14.35
C SER A 30 -3.99 -31.36 -13.97
N SER A 31 -3.08 -31.06 -14.87
CA SER A 31 -1.62 -31.15 -14.71
C SER A 31 -1.20 -30.28 -13.51
N LYS A 32 -0.64 -30.91 -12.50
CA LYS A 32 -0.09 -30.30 -11.29
C LYS A 32 1.09 -29.38 -11.71
N CYS A 33 0.95 -28.08 -11.56
CA CYS A 33 2.10 -27.18 -11.57
C CYS A 33 2.97 -27.54 -10.37
N SER A 34 4.17 -28.07 -10.63
CA SER A 34 4.99 -28.70 -9.60
C SER A 34 5.52 -27.67 -8.59
N PRO A 35 5.49 -28.00 -7.30
CA PRO A 35 6.08 -27.20 -6.23
C PRO A 35 7.59 -27.01 -6.35
N SER A 36 8.25 -27.72 -7.29
CA SER A 36 9.69 -27.74 -7.46
C SER A 36 10.28 -26.42 -7.97
N ALA A 37 9.59 -25.68 -8.85
CA ALA A 37 10.08 -24.39 -9.35
C ALA A 37 10.05 -23.28 -8.30
N LEU A 38 9.03 -23.29 -7.41
CA LEU A 38 8.97 -22.37 -6.29
C LEU A 38 10.00 -22.73 -5.21
N LYS A 39 10.18 -24.05 -4.95
CA LYS A 39 11.21 -24.57 -4.05
C LYS A 39 12.63 -24.24 -4.55
N ALA A 40 12.90 -24.35 -5.84
CA ALA A 40 14.21 -24.02 -6.41
C ALA A 40 14.53 -22.52 -6.33
N LYS A 41 13.56 -21.61 -6.61
CA LYS A 41 13.75 -20.17 -6.46
C LYS A 41 13.81 -19.73 -5.00
N MET A 42 12.96 -20.30 -4.12
CA MET A 42 13.05 -20.06 -2.67
C MET A 42 14.34 -20.66 -2.09
N ALA A 43 14.82 -21.79 -2.60
CA ALA A 43 16.12 -22.33 -2.23
C ALA A 43 17.27 -21.42 -2.68
N GLN A 44 17.23 -20.81 -3.86
CA GLN A 44 18.24 -19.84 -4.32
C GLN A 44 18.25 -18.57 -3.46
N LEU A 45 17.09 -18.11 -2.97
CA LEU A 45 16.99 -16.98 -2.01
C LEU A 45 17.44 -17.37 -0.59
N LEU A 46 17.44 -18.67 -0.26
CA LEU A 46 17.77 -19.22 1.06
C LEU A 46 19.16 -19.90 1.13
N ILE A 47 19.84 -20.13 -0.02
CA ILE A 47 21.11 -20.84 -0.07
C ILE A 47 22.25 -20.00 0.48
N LYS A 48 22.21 -19.74 1.78
CA LYS A 48 23.41 -19.52 2.61
C LYS A 48 23.24 -20.05 4.05
N ASP A 49 22.42 -21.06 4.25
CA ASP A 49 22.46 -21.82 5.50
C ASP A 49 22.43 -23.33 5.19
N PRO A 50 23.57 -24.07 5.37
CA PRO A 50 23.69 -25.49 5.02
C PRO A 50 22.88 -26.45 5.91
N GLN A 51 22.17 -25.99 6.92
CA GLN A 51 21.52 -26.87 7.92
C GLN A 51 20.00 -27.00 7.82
N SER A 52 19.30 -26.38 6.88
CA SER A 52 17.85 -26.50 6.78
C SER A 52 17.39 -27.56 5.79
N LYS A 53 17.10 -28.79 6.27
CA LYS A 53 16.36 -29.83 5.53
C LYS A 53 14.87 -29.44 5.45
N ILE A 54 14.32 -29.34 4.23
CA ILE A 54 12.90 -29.00 3.98
C ILE A 54 12.09 -30.30 3.89
N PRO A 55 11.04 -30.53 4.72
CA PRO A 55 10.12 -31.65 4.57
C PRO A 55 9.08 -31.39 3.48
N ALA A 56 8.75 -32.46 2.75
CA ALA A 56 7.75 -32.45 1.68
C ALA A 56 6.40 -32.89 2.22
N HIS A 57 5.47 -31.95 2.50
CA HIS A 57 4.02 -32.19 2.43
C HIS A 57 3.28 -30.86 2.70
N PHE A 58 2.36 -30.54 1.82
CA PHE A 58 1.49 -29.37 1.89
C PHE A 58 0.08 -29.84 2.24
N ASP A 59 -0.47 -29.37 3.37
CA ASP A 59 -1.90 -29.40 3.66
C ASP A 59 -2.37 -28.00 4.06
N PRO A 60 -3.44 -27.47 3.47
CA PRO A 60 -3.89 -26.12 3.72
C PRO A 60 -5.04 -26.10 4.74
N VAL A 61 -4.77 -25.83 5.99
CA VAL A 61 -5.82 -25.46 6.95
C VAL A 61 -5.44 -24.16 7.64
N CYS A 62 -6.08 -23.07 7.23
CA CYS A 62 -6.06 -21.79 7.97
C CYS A 62 -7.27 -21.70 8.89
N LYS A 63 -7.07 -21.70 10.20
CA LYS A 63 -8.08 -21.25 11.16
C LYS A 63 -8.14 -19.71 11.18
N PRO A 64 -9.31 -19.08 11.43
CA PRO A 64 -9.45 -17.64 11.40
C PRO A 64 -8.62 -16.96 12.50
N ILE A 65 -7.83 -15.97 12.11
CA ILE A 65 -7.09 -15.11 13.06
C ILE A 65 -8.05 -14.00 13.48
N VAL A 66 -8.45 -14.02 14.75
CA VAL A 66 -9.18 -12.93 15.40
C VAL A 66 -8.18 -11.82 15.69
N LEU A 67 -8.24 -10.73 14.96
CA LEU A 67 -7.49 -9.51 15.25
C LEU A 67 -8.18 -8.76 16.41
N GLN A 68 -7.59 -8.84 17.61
CA GLN A 68 -7.96 -7.96 18.72
C GLN A 68 -7.48 -6.53 18.43
N SER A 69 -8.43 -5.64 18.33
CA SER A 69 -8.16 -4.20 18.27
C SER A 69 -7.67 -3.71 19.63
N HIS A 70 -6.39 -3.42 19.77
CA HIS A 70 -5.87 -2.76 20.96
C HIS A 70 -6.15 -1.25 20.92
N HIS A 71 -7.25 -0.83 21.52
CA HIS A 71 -7.39 0.53 22.01
C HIS A 71 -6.44 0.74 23.20
N ARG A 72 -5.42 1.55 23.03
CA ARG A 72 -4.63 2.09 24.15
C ARG A 72 -5.48 3.08 24.93
N ARG A 73 -6.03 2.65 26.07
CA ARG A 73 -6.39 3.56 27.17
C ARG A 73 -5.14 3.83 27.99
N ALA A 74 -4.84 5.09 28.21
CA ALA A 74 -3.86 5.53 29.18
C ALA A 74 -4.27 5.06 30.57
N LYS A 75 -3.34 4.47 31.31
CA LYS A 75 -3.51 4.13 32.73
C LYS A 75 -3.39 5.42 33.54
N SER A 76 -4.41 5.77 34.27
CA SER A 76 -4.35 6.61 35.47
C SER A 76 -4.64 5.73 36.68
N ASP A 77 -3.79 5.90 37.72
CA ASP A 77 -3.80 5.13 38.95
C ASP A 77 -5.03 5.37 39.83
N PRO A 78 -5.39 4.46 40.75
CA PRO A 78 -6.65 4.47 41.47
C PRO A 78 -6.59 5.29 42.77
N ILE A 79 -7.66 6.04 43.05
CA ILE A 79 -7.96 6.65 44.36
C ILE A 79 -9.23 6.00 44.94
N PRO A 80 -9.33 5.78 46.27
CA PRO A 80 -10.25 4.83 46.90
C PRO A 80 -11.68 5.39 47.16
N SER A 81 -12.55 4.46 47.42
CA SER A 81 -14.00 4.50 47.55
C SER A 81 -14.60 5.22 48.72
N SER A 82 -15.82 5.78 48.48
CA SER A 82 -17.05 5.74 49.30
C SER A 82 -17.37 6.94 50.21
N PRO A 83 -18.62 7.14 50.68
CA PRO A 83 -19.93 7.12 49.97
C PRO A 83 -20.86 8.35 50.28
N TYR A 84 -22.07 8.35 49.73
CA TYR A 84 -23.34 8.98 50.13
C TYR A 84 -23.87 10.25 49.43
N THR A 85 -25.04 10.02 48.84
CA THR A 85 -26.35 10.70 48.80
C THR A 85 -26.61 11.87 47.83
N HIS A 86 -27.68 11.65 47.04
CA HIS A 86 -28.52 12.61 46.28
C HIS A 86 -29.35 13.54 47.21
N PRO A 87 -30.21 14.49 46.77
CA PRO A 87 -30.22 15.35 45.56
C PRO A 87 -30.53 16.84 45.89
N LYS A 88 -30.42 17.78 44.93
CA LYS A 88 -31.40 18.85 44.70
C LYS A 88 -31.01 19.85 43.58
N LYS A 89 -32.04 20.28 42.88
CA LYS A 89 -32.09 21.22 41.74
C LYS A 89 -32.04 22.71 42.21
N PRO A 90 -32.27 23.72 41.37
CA PRO A 90 -31.31 24.62 40.75
C PRO A 90 -31.52 26.09 41.20
N VAL A 91 -30.51 26.93 40.98
CA VAL A 91 -30.68 28.39 41.10
C VAL A 91 -30.02 29.13 39.93
N LYS A 92 -30.81 29.95 39.27
CA LYS A 92 -30.45 31.01 38.31
C LYS A 92 -29.92 32.23 39.05
N VAL A 93 -28.93 32.95 38.48
CA VAL A 93 -28.80 34.43 38.57
C VAL A 93 -27.75 34.86 37.48
N THR A 94 -28.13 35.52 36.51
CA THR A 94 -28.10 36.84 35.86
C THR A 94 -26.84 37.71 35.98
N HIS A 95 -26.44 38.11 34.77
CA HIS A 95 -25.86 39.39 34.31
C HIS A 95 -24.65 40.03 34.99
N SER A 96 -23.60 40.31 34.19
CA SER A 96 -23.23 41.69 33.89
C SER A 96 -22.18 41.80 32.76
N LEU A 97 -22.50 42.68 31.81
CA LEU A 97 -21.69 43.19 30.69
C LEU A 97 -20.62 44.16 31.17
N LYS A 98 -19.41 44.12 30.58
CA LYS A 98 -18.60 45.33 30.29
C LYS A 98 -17.64 45.09 29.11
N LYS A 99 -17.79 45.89 28.05
CA LYS A 99 -16.89 46.30 27.02
C LYS A 99 -16.48 47.76 27.30
N PRO A 100 -15.64 48.45 26.52
CA PRO A 100 -14.28 48.19 25.95
C PRO A 100 -13.32 49.34 26.27
N ALA A 101 -12.04 49.24 25.83
CA ALA A 101 -11.22 50.42 25.59
C ALA A 101 -10.23 50.17 24.47
N ASN A 102 -10.18 51.13 23.55
CA ASN A 102 -9.37 51.23 22.34
C ASN A 102 -8.06 52.01 22.61
N PRO A 103 -7.13 52.12 21.60
CA PRO A 103 -5.69 52.29 21.74
C PRO A 103 -5.20 53.76 21.64
N PRO A 104 -3.95 54.06 21.75
CA PRO A 104 -3.43 55.32 21.22
C PRO A 104 -2.44 55.14 20.02
N LYS A 105 -2.50 56.19 19.24
CA LYS A 105 -1.92 56.46 17.92
C LYS A 105 -0.43 56.89 17.97
N SER A 106 0.26 56.51 16.90
CA SER A 106 1.18 57.29 16.03
C SER A 106 2.18 58.30 16.59
N SER A 107 3.42 58.17 16.11
CA SER A 107 4.18 59.36 15.66
C SER A 107 5.16 58.99 14.54
N GLN A 108 5.08 59.75 13.48
CA GLN A 108 5.99 59.85 12.31
C GLN A 108 7.22 60.66 12.65
N SER A 109 8.38 60.35 12.03
CA SER A 109 9.33 61.36 11.46
C SER A 109 10.35 60.66 10.57
N SER A 110 10.31 60.84 9.35
CA SER A 110 11.03 61.55 8.29
C SER A 110 12.56 61.40 8.25
N SER A 111 12.99 60.85 7.09
CA SER A 111 14.08 61.25 6.18
C SER A 111 15.55 61.20 6.61
N LYS A 112 16.40 60.47 5.89
CA LYS A 112 17.35 60.98 4.87
C LYS A 112 18.17 59.85 4.24
N THR A 113 18.23 59.91 2.91
CA THR A 113 19.12 59.24 1.97
C THR A 113 20.60 59.33 2.35
N HIS A 114 21.33 58.19 2.22
CA HIS A 114 22.71 58.21 1.67
C HIS A 114 23.03 56.87 1.01
N ARG A 115 23.38 56.97 -0.25
CA ARG A 115 23.90 55.98 -1.17
C ARG A 115 25.37 55.73 -0.85
N ARG A 116 25.75 54.49 -0.53
CA ARG A 116 27.15 54.05 -0.68
C ARG A 116 27.18 52.55 -1.01
N THR A 117 27.67 52.28 -2.21
CA THR A 117 28.18 51.00 -2.72
C THR A 117 29.30 50.48 -1.84
N ARG A 118 29.19 49.23 -1.39
CA ARG A 118 30.36 48.38 -1.10
C ARG A 118 29.94 46.91 -1.18
N SER A 119 30.65 46.19 -2.03
CA SER A 119 30.76 44.75 -2.11
C SER A 119 31.29 44.20 -0.79
N ASP A 120 30.51 43.33 -0.14
CA ASP A 120 31.03 42.43 0.89
C ASP A 120 30.54 41.06 0.63
N SER A 121 31.49 40.21 0.31
CA SER A 121 31.40 38.73 0.24
C SER A 121 30.98 38.20 1.61
N GLU A 122 29.73 37.74 1.73
CA GLU A 122 29.30 36.97 2.90
C GLU A 122 29.95 35.57 2.87
N ASN A 123 30.99 35.45 3.64
CA ASN A 123 31.49 34.16 4.13
C ASN A 123 30.43 33.53 5.04
N LEU A 124 29.61 32.67 4.48
CA LEU A 124 28.82 31.69 5.25
C LEU A 124 29.78 30.78 6.04
N LYS A 125 29.94 31.07 7.32
CA LYS A 125 30.62 30.20 8.28
C LYS A 125 29.83 28.88 8.32
N LYS A 126 30.24 27.89 7.52
CA LYS A 126 29.78 26.49 7.66
C LYS A 126 30.21 26.02 9.04
N ASN A 127 29.26 25.49 9.83
CA ASN A 127 29.49 24.89 11.12
C ASN A 127 30.53 23.74 10.98
N PRO A 128 31.60 23.72 11.80
CA PRO A 128 32.64 22.66 11.70
C PRO A 128 32.08 21.23 11.86
N SER A 129 30.98 21.05 12.61
CA SER A 129 30.34 19.75 12.78
C SER A 129 29.66 19.21 11.51
N SER A 130 29.20 20.08 10.59
CA SER A 130 28.62 19.64 9.32
C SER A 130 29.67 19.20 8.30
N LEU A 131 30.88 19.78 8.35
CA LEU A 131 32.00 19.40 7.49
C LEU A 131 32.60 18.03 7.90
N LEU A 132 32.67 17.73 9.21
CA LEU A 132 33.17 16.45 9.73
C LEU A 132 32.21 15.30 9.43
N THR A 133 30.90 15.51 9.41
CA THR A 133 29.92 14.47 9.07
C THR A 133 29.91 14.17 7.58
N THR A 134 30.07 15.15 6.70
CA THR A 134 30.15 14.94 5.24
C THR A 134 31.43 14.18 4.83
N THR A 135 32.58 14.47 5.46
CA THR A 135 33.84 13.76 5.20
C THR A 135 33.78 12.29 5.63
N ASN A 136 33.12 11.97 6.76
CA ASN A 136 32.95 10.58 7.22
C ASN A 136 32.01 9.79 6.30
N GLU A 137 30.92 10.34 5.85
CA GLU A 137 29.97 9.67 4.95
C GLU A 137 30.61 9.38 3.55
N GLU A 138 31.42 10.30 3.06
CA GLU A 138 32.13 10.15 1.80
C GLU A 138 33.24 9.10 1.91
N GLN A 139 33.92 9.01 3.03
CA GLN A 139 34.92 7.98 3.33
C GLN A 139 34.26 6.61 3.43
N GLU A 140 33.18 6.46 4.20
CA GLU A 140 32.41 5.20 4.28
C GLU A 140 31.93 4.73 2.91
N ARG A 141 31.43 5.65 2.06
CA ARG A 141 31.01 5.33 0.69
C ARG A 141 32.18 4.81 -0.15
N THR A 142 33.33 5.44 -0.06
CA THR A 142 34.55 5.03 -0.80
C THR A 142 35.02 3.65 -0.37
N GLU A 143 35.00 3.33 0.94
CA GLU A 143 35.34 2.03 1.47
C GLU A 143 34.38 0.93 0.97
N LEU A 144 33.07 1.23 0.91
CA LEU A 144 32.07 0.30 0.36
C LEU A 144 32.30 0.03 -1.12
N ILE A 145 32.57 1.06 -1.93
CA ILE A 145 32.87 0.92 -3.36
C ILE A 145 34.13 0.03 -3.53
N TYR A 146 35.18 0.30 -2.76
CA TYR A 146 36.39 -0.51 -2.81
C TYR A 146 36.13 -1.97 -2.43
N SER A 147 35.28 -2.23 -1.43
CA SER A 147 34.92 -3.60 -1.02
C SER A 147 34.17 -4.36 -2.12
N ILE A 148 33.29 -3.67 -2.87
CA ILE A 148 32.59 -4.24 -4.03
C ILE A 148 33.59 -4.61 -5.11
N GLN A 149 34.46 -3.67 -5.54
CA GLN A 149 35.47 -3.90 -6.57
C GLN A 149 36.41 -5.05 -6.23
N GLN A 150 36.87 -5.14 -4.98
CA GLN A 150 37.72 -6.23 -4.50
C GLN A 150 37.02 -7.59 -4.57
N SER A 151 35.70 -7.64 -4.27
CA SER A 151 34.95 -8.90 -4.38
C SER A 151 34.90 -9.41 -5.80
N PHE A 152 34.61 -8.54 -6.78
CA PHE A 152 34.59 -8.92 -8.20
C PHE A 152 35.98 -9.25 -8.73
N THR A 153 37.02 -8.47 -8.38
CA THR A 153 38.42 -8.75 -8.81
C THR A 153 38.91 -10.11 -8.30
N LYS A 154 38.50 -10.52 -7.09
CA LYS A 154 38.86 -11.82 -6.51
C LYS A 154 37.95 -12.97 -6.93
N GLY A 155 36.93 -12.72 -7.78
CA GLY A 155 35.94 -13.72 -8.18
C GLY A 155 35.07 -14.23 -7.01
N LEU A 156 34.96 -13.44 -5.93
CA LEU A 156 34.12 -13.78 -4.78
C LEU A 156 32.66 -13.40 -5.03
N SER A 157 31.75 -14.21 -4.53
CA SER A 157 30.34 -13.82 -4.56
C SER A 157 30.10 -12.62 -3.64
N PHE A 158 29.59 -11.54 -4.21
CA PHE A 158 29.20 -10.35 -3.44
C PHE A 158 27.98 -10.65 -2.56
N THR A 159 28.04 -10.23 -1.31
CA THR A 159 26.92 -10.38 -0.35
C THR A 159 26.61 -9.05 0.29
N THR A 160 25.35 -8.64 0.19
CA THR A 160 24.88 -7.43 0.87
C THR A 160 24.84 -7.61 2.38
N THR A 161 25.29 -6.58 3.08
CA THR A 161 25.22 -6.47 4.53
C THR A 161 24.49 -5.18 4.93
N LEU A 162 24.14 -5.06 6.22
CA LEU A 162 23.53 -3.85 6.74
C LEU A 162 24.45 -2.61 6.62
N GLU A 163 25.74 -2.80 6.44
CA GLU A 163 26.71 -1.71 6.28
C GLU A 163 26.40 -0.80 5.07
N PHE A 164 25.76 -1.33 4.04
CA PHE A 164 25.33 -0.56 2.87
C PHE A 164 24.14 0.37 3.14
N TYR A 165 23.56 0.29 4.32
CA TYR A 165 22.39 1.08 4.72
C TYR A 165 22.62 1.78 6.05
N LYS A 166 22.24 3.06 6.12
CA LYS A 166 22.15 3.81 7.38
C LYS A 166 20.71 3.72 7.87
N LEU A 167 20.48 3.03 9.00
CA LEU A 167 19.16 2.94 9.61
C LEU A 167 18.77 4.25 10.29
N GLY A 168 17.58 4.72 10.01
CA GLY A 168 16.98 5.91 10.60
C GLY A 168 15.84 5.62 11.58
N LYS A 169 14.88 6.54 11.66
CA LYS A 169 13.72 6.43 12.55
C LYS A 169 12.79 5.29 12.16
N PRO A 170 12.04 4.69 13.12
CA PRO A 170 10.98 3.75 12.79
C PRO A 170 9.84 4.47 12.05
N LEU A 171 9.36 3.85 10.96
CA LEU A 171 8.23 4.29 10.15
C LEU A 171 6.93 3.63 10.61
N GLY A 172 7.00 2.35 11.02
CA GLY A 172 5.83 1.61 11.42
C GLY A 172 6.14 0.24 12.02
N LYS A 173 5.09 -0.48 12.41
CA LYS A 173 5.17 -1.84 12.92
C LYS A 173 4.27 -2.74 12.07
N GLY A 174 4.85 -3.70 11.38
CA GLY A 174 4.13 -4.77 10.67
C GLY A 174 3.81 -5.96 11.57
N ALA A 175 3.13 -6.96 11.00
CA ALA A 175 2.71 -8.17 11.71
C ALA A 175 3.90 -8.97 12.30
N PHE A 176 5.03 -9.03 11.58
CA PHE A 176 6.19 -9.87 11.94
C PHE A 176 7.45 -9.07 12.26
N GLY A 177 7.37 -7.71 12.28
CA GLY A 177 8.56 -6.88 12.49
C GLY A 177 8.28 -5.39 12.44
N LYS A 178 9.34 -4.62 12.33
CA LYS A 178 9.29 -3.15 12.27
C LYS A 178 9.79 -2.67 10.90
N VAL A 179 9.29 -1.52 10.47
CA VAL A 179 9.75 -0.83 9.27
C VAL A 179 10.52 0.42 9.71
N TYR A 180 11.71 0.61 9.17
CA TYR A 180 12.59 1.75 9.44
C TYR A 180 12.82 2.54 8.16
N LEU A 181 12.98 3.85 8.29
CA LEU A 181 13.62 4.64 7.25
C LEU A 181 15.07 4.19 7.13
N GLY A 182 15.55 3.98 5.93
CA GLY A 182 16.94 3.73 5.61
C GLY A 182 17.47 4.73 4.62
N ILE A 183 18.78 4.91 4.58
CA ILE A 183 19.51 5.60 3.50
C ILE A 183 20.42 4.58 2.85
N HIS A 184 20.29 4.41 1.55
CA HIS A 184 21.21 3.60 0.75
C HIS A 184 22.53 4.38 0.55
N LYS A 185 23.61 3.89 1.14
CA LYS A 185 24.85 4.70 1.27
C LYS A 185 25.54 5.00 -0.07
N LEU A 186 25.38 4.15 -1.08
CA LEU A 186 25.99 4.38 -2.40
C LEU A 186 25.29 5.52 -3.16
N SER A 187 23.95 5.57 -3.16
CA SER A 187 23.17 6.57 -3.88
C SER A 187 22.71 7.74 -3.02
N GLY A 188 22.76 7.64 -1.69
CA GLY A 188 22.19 8.64 -0.78
C GLY A 188 20.66 8.62 -0.72
N LEU A 189 19.99 7.77 -1.48
CA LEU A 189 18.52 7.73 -1.60
C LEU A 189 17.86 7.04 -0.40
N LYS A 190 16.63 7.48 -0.10
CA LYS A 190 15.81 6.92 0.98
C LYS A 190 15.22 5.58 0.58
N VAL A 191 15.14 4.66 1.55
CA VAL A 191 14.50 3.34 1.42
C VAL A 191 13.66 3.06 2.66
N ALA A 192 12.71 2.12 2.56
CA ALA A 192 12.02 1.55 3.71
C ALA A 192 12.58 0.15 4.00
N ILE A 193 13.06 -0.11 5.23
CA ILE A 193 13.65 -1.38 5.61
C ILE A 193 12.75 -2.10 6.59
N LYS A 194 12.06 -3.15 6.13
CA LYS A 194 11.23 -4.03 6.95
C LYS A 194 12.13 -5.11 7.57
N THR A 195 12.22 -5.13 8.90
CA THR A 195 13.01 -6.11 9.64
C THR A 195 12.10 -7.18 10.21
N ILE A 196 12.39 -8.45 9.98
CA ILE A 196 11.64 -9.59 10.50
C ILE A 196 12.60 -10.42 11.38
N GLU A 197 12.25 -10.60 12.65
CA GLU A 197 13.08 -11.43 13.52
C GLU A 197 13.07 -12.89 13.09
N LYS A 198 14.24 -13.52 12.97
CA LYS A 198 14.38 -14.92 12.57
C LYS A 198 13.71 -15.90 13.53
N SER A 199 13.49 -15.50 14.79
CA SER A 199 12.69 -16.25 15.77
C SER A 199 11.26 -16.53 15.29
N PHE A 200 10.59 -15.55 14.64
CA PHE A 200 9.26 -15.73 14.05
C PHE A 200 9.28 -16.67 12.85
N MET A 201 10.39 -16.78 12.15
CA MET A 201 10.54 -17.62 10.97
C MET A 201 10.84 -19.10 11.28
N GLN A 202 11.00 -19.46 12.56
CA GLN A 202 11.09 -20.86 13.00
C GLN A 202 9.74 -21.58 12.79
N ASP A 203 8.62 -20.85 12.96
CA ASP A 203 7.32 -21.34 12.54
C ASP A 203 7.22 -21.42 11.02
N GLU A 204 6.97 -22.62 10.48
CA GLU A 204 6.94 -22.86 9.04
C GLU A 204 5.82 -22.07 8.33
N ARG A 205 4.68 -21.85 9.01
CA ARG A 205 3.55 -21.08 8.46
C ARG A 205 3.92 -19.61 8.28
N THR A 206 4.55 -19.03 9.30
CA THR A 206 5.05 -17.64 9.25
C THR A 206 6.13 -17.49 8.18
N ARG A 207 7.08 -18.44 8.13
CA ARG A 207 8.11 -18.44 7.10
C ARG A 207 7.52 -18.49 5.69
N LYS A 208 6.55 -19.38 5.43
CA LYS A 208 5.87 -19.49 4.14
C LYS A 208 5.16 -18.18 3.75
N LYS A 209 4.49 -17.51 4.71
CA LYS A 209 3.84 -16.21 4.45
C LYS A 209 4.83 -15.14 4.05
N VAL A 210 5.94 -15.00 4.79
CA VAL A 210 6.98 -14.01 4.49
C VAL A 210 7.57 -14.23 3.09
N PHE A 211 7.93 -15.48 2.76
CA PHE A 211 8.47 -15.77 1.43
C PHE A 211 7.45 -15.64 0.31
N GLN A 212 6.18 -15.92 0.58
CA GLN A 212 5.12 -15.66 -0.40
C GLN A 212 4.96 -14.17 -0.66
N GLU A 213 4.99 -13.32 0.38
CA GLU A 213 4.96 -11.86 0.24
C GLU A 213 6.13 -11.36 -0.61
N VAL A 214 7.36 -11.79 -0.29
CA VAL A 214 8.56 -11.46 -1.07
C VAL A 214 8.44 -11.93 -2.53
N TYR A 215 8.00 -13.16 -2.76
CA TYR A 215 7.80 -13.71 -4.10
C TYR A 215 6.79 -12.90 -4.93
N ILE A 216 5.67 -12.52 -4.30
CA ILE A 216 4.64 -11.71 -4.95
C ILE A 216 5.19 -10.33 -5.32
N MET A 217 5.82 -9.64 -4.38
CA MET A 217 6.41 -8.31 -4.63
C MET A 217 7.47 -8.36 -5.73
N ASN A 218 8.28 -9.43 -5.81
CA ASN A 218 9.28 -9.57 -6.86
C ASN A 218 8.72 -9.83 -8.26
N LYS A 219 7.45 -10.24 -8.36
CA LYS A 219 6.77 -10.43 -9.66
C LYS A 219 6.23 -9.14 -10.26
N ILE A 220 5.85 -8.19 -9.42
CA ILE A 220 5.13 -6.99 -9.85
C ILE A 220 6.13 -5.86 -10.07
N HIS A 221 6.14 -5.30 -11.28
CA HIS A 221 6.98 -4.16 -11.64
C HIS A 221 6.08 -3.09 -12.24
N ASP A 222 5.59 -2.18 -11.38
CA ASP A 222 4.70 -1.10 -11.79
C ASP A 222 4.96 0.14 -10.93
N LYS A 223 4.82 1.33 -11.52
CA LYS A 223 5.06 2.60 -10.84
C LYS A 223 4.11 2.86 -9.67
N ASN A 224 2.92 2.26 -9.68
CA ASN A 224 1.90 2.40 -8.64
C ASN A 224 1.90 1.25 -7.62
N VAL A 225 2.90 0.38 -7.64
CA VAL A 225 3.09 -0.70 -6.67
C VAL A 225 4.43 -0.54 -5.98
N ILE A 226 4.45 -0.69 -4.65
CA ILE A 226 5.69 -0.59 -3.86
C ILE A 226 6.71 -1.61 -4.35
N ARG A 227 7.90 -1.16 -4.72
CA ARG A 227 8.94 -2.02 -5.29
C ARG A 227 9.76 -2.70 -4.21
N LEU A 228 9.95 -4.01 -4.35
CA LEU A 228 10.97 -4.75 -3.61
C LEU A 228 12.33 -4.46 -4.26
N LEU A 229 13.27 -3.92 -3.47
CA LEU A 229 14.60 -3.55 -3.94
C LEU A 229 15.61 -4.63 -3.63
N GLU A 230 15.66 -5.09 -2.38
CA GLU A 230 16.65 -6.05 -1.94
C GLU A 230 16.15 -6.91 -0.77
N LEU A 231 16.75 -8.08 -0.63
CA LEU A 231 16.54 -9.03 0.45
C LEU A 231 17.87 -9.56 0.95
N PHE A 232 18.19 -9.38 2.22
CA PHE A 232 19.41 -9.96 2.82
C PHE A 232 19.18 -10.30 4.29
N GLU A 233 20.10 -11.04 4.86
CA GLU A 233 20.02 -11.52 6.23
C GLU A 233 21.08 -10.89 7.14
N SER A 234 20.69 -10.54 8.34
CA SER A 234 21.58 -10.30 9.45
C SER A 234 21.55 -11.50 10.41
N PRO A 235 22.44 -11.57 11.41
CA PRO A 235 22.43 -12.69 12.37
C PRO A 235 21.07 -12.93 13.04
N LYS A 236 20.28 -11.87 13.30
CA LYS A 236 19.01 -11.94 14.03
C LYS A 236 17.78 -11.65 13.17
N HIS A 237 17.95 -11.01 12.02
CA HIS A 237 16.80 -10.52 11.21
C HIS A 237 16.95 -10.88 9.73
N LEU A 238 15.81 -11.10 9.09
CA LEU A 238 15.65 -10.95 7.65
C LEU A 238 15.33 -9.49 7.36
N MET A 239 16.08 -8.89 6.43
CA MET A 239 15.97 -7.50 6.02
C MET A 239 15.34 -7.45 4.62
N ILE A 240 14.19 -6.81 4.51
CA ILE A 240 13.49 -6.58 3.24
C ILE A 240 13.56 -5.09 2.95
N VAL A 241 14.29 -4.72 1.90
CA VAL A 241 14.46 -3.33 1.47
C VAL A 241 13.42 -3.03 0.41
N LEU A 242 12.65 -1.99 0.65
CA LEU A 242 11.54 -1.54 -0.17
C LEU A 242 11.75 -0.09 -0.61
N GLU A 243 11.11 0.29 -1.68
CA GLU A 243 10.91 1.68 -2.07
C GLU A 243 10.33 2.49 -0.91
N TYR A 244 10.76 3.74 -0.75
CA TYR A 244 10.26 4.65 0.27
C TYR A 244 9.18 5.57 -0.31
N ALA A 245 8.01 5.56 0.29
CA ALA A 245 6.90 6.47 -0.02
C ALA A 245 6.66 7.39 1.18
N GLY A 246 7.10 8.65 1.06
CA GLY A 246 7.23 9.59 2.20
C GLY A 246 5.99 10.42 2.51
N GLY A 247 4.97 10.43 1.63
CA GLY A 247 3.75 11.22 1.78
C GLY A 247 2.71 10.65 2.75
N GLY A 248 3.00 9.49 3.38
CA GLY A 248 2.05 8.80 4.26
C GLY A 248 1.04 7.95 3.49
N ASP A 249 -0.03 7.51 4.14
CA ASP A 249 -1.10 6.72 3.53
C ASP A 249 -2.38 7.55 3.30
N LEU A 250 -3.29 7.04 2.45
CA LEU A 250 -4.56 7.73 2.16
C LEU A 250 -5.47 7.88 3.38
N LEU A 251 -5.39 6.99 4.37
CA LEU A 251 -6.15 7.14 5.60
C LEU A 251 -5.66 8.34 6.41
N GLN A 252 -4.34 8.54 6.50
CA GLN A 252 -3.74 9.70 7.14
C GLN A 252 -4.10 10.99 6.38
N LEU A 253 -4.08 10.97 5.05
CA LEU A 253 -4.54 12.09 4.22
C LEU A 253 -5.98 12.48 4.57
N LEU A 254 -6.91 11.51 4.63
CA LEU A 254 -8.31 11.78 4.97
C LEU A 254 -8.49 12.24 6.42
N ARG A 255 -7.67 11.76 7.36
CA ARG A 255 -7.72 12.26 8.76
C ARG A 255 -7.31 13.71 8.88
N THR A 256 -6.41 14.20 8.03
CA THR A 256 -5.92 15.58 8.06
C THR A 256 -6.76 16.52 7.21
N ARG A 257 -7.20 16.11 6.03
CA ARG A 257 -7.91 16.94 5.05
C ARG A 257 -9.43 16.75 5.06
N GLY A 258 -9.92 15.66 5.65
CA GLY A 258 -11.32 15.25 5.51
C GLY A 258 -11.55 14.52 4.18
N LYS A 259 -12.78 14.58 3.67
CA LYS A 259 -13.16 13.97 2.38
C LYS A 259 -12.52 14.69 1.19
N LEU A 260 -12.23 13.96 0.14
CA LEU A 260 -11.77 14.50 -1.13
C LEU A 260 -12.96 14.89 -2.02
N GLN A 261 -12.76 15.92 -2.84
CA GLN A 261 -13.66 16.23 -3.95
C GLN A 261 -13.49 15.19 -5.07
N GLU A 262 -14.49 15.06 -5.93
CA GLU A 262 -14.48 14.11 -7.04
C GLU A 262 -13.28 14.34 -7.98
N SER A 263 -12.96 15.59 -8.28
CA SER A 263 -11.81 15.98 -9.11
C SER A 263 -10.47 15.56 -8.51
N GLU A 264 -10.34 15.54 -7.15
CA GLU A 264 -9.15 15.08 -6.44
C GLU A 264 -9.10 13.55 -6.34
N ALA A 265 -10.25 12.91 -6.13
CA ALA A 265 -10.36 11.45 -5.97
C ALA A 265 -10.08 10.70 -7.29
N ARG A 266 -10.50 11.27 -8.43
CA ARG A 266 -10.43 10.63 -9.75
C ARG A 266 -9.00 10.28 -10.19
N PRO A 267 -8.01 11.19 -10.17
CA PRO A 267 -6.63 10.87 -10.56
C PRO A 267 -5.97 9.87 -9.59
N ILE A 268 -6.28 9.92 -8.31
CA ILE A 268 -5.81 8.93 -7.30
C ILE A 268 -6.41 7.56 -7.63
N PHE A 269 -7.72 7.51 -7.85
CA PHE A 269 -8.41 6.24 -8.11
C PHE A 269 -7.99 5.61 -9.45
N LYS A 270 -7.69 6.42 -10.46
CA LYS A 270 -7.10 5.96 -11.72
C LYS A 270 -5.79 5.21 -11.49
N GLN A 271 -4.91 5.75 -10.68
CA GLN A 271 -3.64 5.11 -10.34
C GLN A 271 -3.85 3.82 -9.51
N ILE A 272 -4.86 3.78 -8.62
CA ILE A 272 -5.23 2.56 -7.89
C ILE A 272 -5.70 1.47 -8.86
N ILE A 273 -6.50 1.82 -9.87
CA ILE A 273 -6.90 0.86 -10.91
C ILE A 273 -5.65 0.33 -11.64
N GLU A 274 -4.71 1.18 -12.00
CA GLU A 274 -3.46 0.79 -12.68
C GLU A 274 -2.63 -0.17 -11.83
N ALA A 275 -2.48 0.11 -10.53
CA ALA A 275 -1.80 -0.77 -9.58
C ALA A 275 -2.45 -2.16 -9.49
N VAL A 276 -3.78 -2.22 -9.37
CA VAL A 276 -4.52 -3.49 -9.27
C VAL A 276 -4.49 -4.24 -10.60
N GLN A 277 -4.56 -3.54 -11.75
CA GLN A 277 -4.39 -4.14 -13.06
C GLN A 277 -3.00 -4.77 -13.23
N ALA A 278 -1.93 -4.11 -12.73
CA ALA A 278 -0.58 -4.67 -12.75
C ALA A 278 -0.48 -5.95 -11.90
N CYS A 279 -1.13 -5.99 -10.73
CA CYS A 279 -1.23 -7.21 -9.92
C CYS A 279 -1.97 -8.33 -10.65
N HIS A 280 -3.16 -8.05 -11.17
CA HIS A 280 -4.01 -9.05 -11.82
C HIS A 280 -3.40 -9.59 -13.14
N LYS A 281 -2.58 -8.80 -13.83
CA LYS A 281 -1.80 -9.24 -15.00
C LYS A 281 -0.80 -10.35 -14.67
N GLU A 282 -0.27 -10.36 -13.44
CA GLU A 282 0.65 -11.38 -12.92
C GLU A 282 -0.08 -12.52 -12.18
N ASP A 283 -1.41 -12.63 -12.34
CA ASP A 283 -2.28 -13.57 -11.61
C ASP A 283 -2.24 -13.37 -10.07
N ILE A 284 -1.96 -12.15 -9.60
CA ILE A 284 -1.88 -11.80 -8.18
C ILE A 284 -3.12 -11.03 -7.78
N ILE A 285 -3.81 -11.52 -6.74
CA ILE A 285 -4.94 -10.87 -6.10
C ILE A 285 -4.47 -10.29 -4.76
N HIS A 286 -4.78 -9.02 -4.50
CA HIS A 286 -4.30 -8.31 -3.32
C HIS A 286 -5.06 -8.70 -2.06
N ARG A 287 -6.39 -8.74 -2.08
CA ARG A 287 -7.34 -9.16 -1.03
C ARG A 287 -7.40 -8.27 0.23
N ASP A 288 -6.63 -7.19 0.30
CA ASP A 288 -6.71 -6.21 1.39
C ASP A 288 -6.52 -4.77 0.87
N ILE A 289 -7.20 -4.43 -0.23
CA ILE A 289 -7.20 -3.06 -0.76
C ILE A 289 -8.00 -2.17 0.20
N LYS A 290 -7.33 -1.17 0.78
CA LYS A 290 -7.89 -0.19 1.72
C LYS A 290 -7.03 1.07 1.76
N LEU A 291 -7.53 2.11 2.41
CA LEU A 291 -6.85 3.41 2.50
C LEU A 291 -5.45 3.32 3.13
N ASP A 292 -5.27 2.47 4.16
CA ASP A 292 -3.98 2.29 4.86
C ASP A 292 -2.91 1.63 3.98
N ASN A 293 -3.32 0.88 2.95
CA ASN A 293 -2.42 0.13 2.06
C ASN A 293 -2.13 0.88 0.75
N ILE A 294 -2.56 2.15 0.64
CA ILE A 294 -2.22 3.04 -0.46
C ILE A 294 -1.34 4.16 0.09
N LEU A 295 -0.05 4.09 -0.18
CA LEU A 295 0.91 5.10 0.20
C LEU A 295 1.02 6.20 -0.87
N LEU A 296 1.57 7.35 -0.49
CA LEU A 296 1.84 8.48 -1.37
C LEU A 296 3.34 8.76 -1.39
N ASN A 297 3.88 9.16 -2.55
CA ASN A 297 5.23 9.71 -2.61
C ASN A 297 5.33 11.05 -1.85
N GLU A 298 6.54 11.58 -1.65
CA GLU A 298 6.73 12.83 -0.88
C GLU A 298 6.01 14.02 -1.53
N GLU A 299 5.92 14.06 -2.86
CA GLU A 299 5.27 15.10 -3.66
C GLU A 299 3.74 14.97 -3.71
N MET A 300 3.16 13.88 -3.17
CA MET A 300 1.72 13.59 -3.17
C MET A 300 1.12 13.41 -4.58
N THR A 301 1.94 13.09 -5.58
CA THR A 301 1.54 12.96 -7.00
C THR A 301 1.37 11.51 -7.44
N LEU A 302 2.04 10.58 -6.75
CA LEU A 302 2.07 9.17 -7.09
C LEU A 302 1.60 8.31 -5.93
N ILE A 303 0.70 7.35 -6.21
CA ILE A 303 0.31 6.35 -5.22
C ILE A 303 1.17 5.08 -5.34
N LYS A 304 1.32 4.36 -4.25
CA LYS A 304 2.00 3.07 -4.14
C LYS A 304 1.14 2.08 -3.37
N LEU A 305 0.59 1.08 -4.06
CA LEU A 305 -0.09 -0.04 -3.41
C LEU A 305 0.93 -0.90 -2.66
N CYS A 306 0.69 -1.17 -1.39
CA CYS A 306 1.59 -1.91 -0.50
C CYS A 306 0.87 -2.98 0.33
N ASP A 307 1.64 -3.76 1.10
CA ASP A 307 1.19 -4.83 2.01
C ASP A 307 0.54 -6.03 1.31
N PHE A 308 1.39 -6.90 0.77
CA PHE A 308 1.01 -8.16 0.12
C PHE A 308 0.92 -9.35 1.09
N GLY A 309 0.83 -9.11 2.40
CA GLY A 309 0.86 -10.14 3.44
C GLY A 309 -0.27 -11.18 3.40
N VAL A 310 -1.41 -10.83 2.76
CA VAL A 310 -2.55 -11.74 2.52
C VAL A 310 -2.81 -12.02 1.03
N SER A 311 -1.97 -11.51 0.14
CA SER A 311 -2.13 -11.65 -1.31
C SER A 311 -1.90 -13.10 -1.76
N ARG A 312 -2.49 -13.45 -2.92
CA ARG A 312 -2.39 -14.80 -3.48
C ARG A 312 -2.13 -14.76 -4.98
N VAL A 313 -1.38 -15.77 -5.44
CA VAL A 313 -1.32 -16.09 -6.86
C VAL A 313 -2.42 -17.11 -7.14
N ALA A 314 -3.38 -16.73 -8.00
CA ALA A 314 -4.47 -17.60 -8.40
C ALA A 314 -4.85 -17.32 -9.86
N LYS A 315 -5.03 -18.36 -10.66
CA LYS A 315 -5.52 -18.26 -12.02
C LYS A 315 -7.02 -17.95 -12.06
N ARG A 316 -7.48 -17.27 -13.11
CA ARG A 316 -8.93 -17.06 -13.35
C ARG A 316 -9.68 -18.40 -13.36
N GLY A 317 -10.88 -18.44 -12.79
CA GLY A 317 -11.69 -19.65 -12.64
C GLY A 317 -11.30 -20.57 -11.47
N VAL A 318 -10.22 -20.27 -10.75
CA VAL A 318 -9.84 -21.00 -9.53
C VAL A 318 -10.53 -20.35 -8.33
N LYS A 319 -11.32 -21.12 -7.59
CA LYS A 319 -11.97 -20.66 -6.37
C LYS A 319 -11.03 -20.75 -5.17
N LEU A 320 -10.99 -19.68 -4.39
CA LEU A 320 -10.34 -19.63 -3.08
C LEU A 320 -11.37 -19.83 -1.97
N THR A 321 -10.91 -20.36 -0.82
CA THR A 321 -11.76 -20.62 0.36
C THR A 321 -11.27 -19.88 1.61
N GLU A 322 -10.14 -19.17 1.52
CA GLU A 322 -9.55 -18.50 2.66
C GLU A 322 -10.27 -17.17 2.94
N GLN A 323 -10.83 -16.99 4.13
CA GLN A 323 -11.36 -15.72 4.58
C GLN A 323 -10.22 -14.84 5.10
N CYS A 324 -9.93 -13.75 4.42
CA CYS A 324 -8.90 -12.79 4.82
C CYS A 324 -9.26 -11.39 4.32
N GLY A 325 -8.59 -10.38 4.88
CA GLY A 325 -8.81 -8.97 4.58
C GLY A 325 -9.41 -8.19 5.76
N THR A 326 -9.55 -6.89 5.58
CA THR A 326 -10.09 -5.97 6.60
C THR A 326 -11.62 -6.05 6.62
N PRO A 327 -12.28 -6.28 7.77
CA PRO A 327 -13.73 -6.58 7.84
C PRO A 327 -14.63 -5.60 7.09
N ALA A 328 -14.35 -4.29 7.14
CA ALA A 328 -15.17 -3.27 6.46
C ALA A 328 -15.02 -3.25 4.92
N TYR A 329 -14.02 -3.95 4.39
CA TYR A 329 -13.70 -4.03 2.95
C TYR A 329 -13.99 -5.41 2.36
N LEU A 330 -14.43 -6.39 3.19
CA LEU A 330 -14.70 -7.75 2.73
C LEU A 330 -15.88 -7.80 1.75
N ALA A 331 -15.67 -8.51 0.65
CA ALA A 331 -16.72 -8.79 -0.31
C ALA A 331 -17.72 -9.83 0.22
N PRO A 332 -19.02 -9.77 -0.18
CA PRO A 332 -20.04 -10.72 0.28
C PRO A 332 -19.66 -12.19 0.07
N GLU A 333 -19.04 -12.52 -1.07
CA GLU A 333 -18.63 -13.88 -1.41
C GLU A 333 -17.53 -14.44 -0.48
N ILE A 334 -16.65 -13.57 0.09
CA ILE A 334 -15.69 -13.99 1.13
C ILE A 334 -16.42 -14.33 2.43
N ILE A 335 -17.45 -13.55 2.78
CA ILE A 335 -18.23 -13.73 4.02
C ILE A 335 -19.04 -15.05 3.95
N VAL A 336 -19.65 -15.34 2.79
CA VAL A 336 -20.41 -16.59 2.56
C VAL A 336 -19.51 -17.81 2.63
N ASN A 337 -18.27 -17.72 2.17
CA ASN A 337 -17.23 -18.76 2.26
C ASN A 337 -17.56 -20.12 1.59
N GLU A 338 -18.30 -20.10 0.49
CA GLU A 338 -18.59 -21.29 -0.34
C GLU A 338 -17.57 -21.47 -1.48
N GLY A 339 -16.43 -20.78 -1.38
CA GLY A 339 -15.42 -20.67 -2.42
C GLY A 339 -15.75 -19.54 -3.40
N TYR A 340 -14.80 -18.64 -3.62
CA TYR A 340 -14.98 -17.41 -4.39
C TYR A 340 -13.91 -17.23 -5.46
N GLU A 341 -14.28 -16.59 -6.57
CA GLU A 341 -13.34 -16.13 -7.58
C GLU A 341 -12.68 -14.83 -7.11
N ALA A 342 -11.39 -14.90 -6.84
CA ALA A 342 -10.69 -13.88 -6.10
C ALA A 342 -10.52 -12.54 -6.83
N PHE A 343 -10.53 -12.51 -8.17
CA PHE A 343 -10.34 -11.28 -8.94
C PHE A 343 -11.46 -10.25 -8.71
N PHE A 344 -12.68 -10.70 -8.41
CA PHE A 344 -13.80 -9.80 -8.13
C PHE A 344 -13.73 -9.15 -6.75
N VAL A 345 -13.04 -9.75 -5.78
CA VAL A 345 -13.00 -9.20 -4.41
C VAL A 345 -12.21 -7.91 -4.34
N ASP A 346 -11.15 -7.75 -5.15
CA ASP A 346 -10.38 -6.52 -5.21
C ASP A 346 -11.23 -5.36 -5.76
N VAL A 347 -12.09 -5.61 -6.77
CA VAL A 347 -12.99 -4.59 -7.32
C VAL A 347 -14.01 -4.12 -6.27
N TRP A 348 -14.57 -5.05 -5.46
CA TRP A 348 -15.43 -4.69 -4.33
C TRP A 348 -14.69 -3.78 -3.34
N SER A 349 -13.49 -4.17 -2.92
CA SER A 349 -12.68 -3.39 -1.97
C SER A 349 -12.33 -1.99 -2.52
N MET A 350 -12.08 -1.88 -3.85
CA MET A 350 -11.90 -0.61 -4.54
C MET A 350 -13.17 0.27 -4.48
N GLY A 351 -14.36 -0.31 -4.60
CA GLY A 351 -15.63 0.41 -4.44
C GLY A 351 -15.80 0.99 -3.04
N ILE A 352 -15.46 0.20 -1.99
CA ILE A 352 -15.43 0.67 -0.60
C ILE A 352 -14.42 1.81 -0.43
N LEU A 353 -13.23 1.67 -1.04
CA LEU A 353 -12.16 2.66 -0.96
C LEU A 353 -12.57 3.98 -1.62
N LEU A 354 -13.17 3.95 -2.82
CA LEU A 354 -13.63 5.17 -3.50
C LEU A 354 -14.73 5.88 -2.69
N TYR A 355 -15.70 5.12 -2.19
CA TYR A 355 -16.71 5.67 -1.28
C TYR A 355 -16.06 6.37 -0.09
N ALA A 356 -15.06 5.71 0.53
CA ALA A 356 -14.36 6.26 1.70
C ALA A 356 -13.52 7.50 1.36
N LEU A 357 -12.86 7.57 0.21
CA LEU A 357 -12.13 8.75 -0.25
C LEU A 357 -13.03 9.98 -0.32
N MET A 358 -14.25 9.82 -0.83
CA MET A 358 -15.17 10.94 -1.09
C MET A 358 -16.10 11.25 0.08
N SER A 359 -16.22 10.36 1.07
CA SER A 359 -17.12 10.57 2.22
C SER A 359 -16.42 10.60 3.58
N ALA A 360 -15.09 10.31 3.63
CA ALA A 360 -14.30 10.09 4.84
C ALA A 360 -14.88 9.01 5.76
N THR A 361 -15.66 8.07 5.20
CA THR A 361 -16.28 6.97 5.94
C THR A 361 -16.56 5.79 5.03
N VAL A 362 -16.83 4.60 5.60
CA VAL A 362 -17.18 3.40 4.81
C VAL A 362 -18.71 3.29 4.64
N PRO A 363 -19.21 2.66 3.54
CA PRO A 363 -20.66 2.52 3.30
C PRO A 363 -21.35 1.58 4.28
N PHE A 364 -20.65 0.55 4.75
CA PHE A 364 -21.19 -0.45 5.69
C PHE A 364 -20.60 -0.25 7.09
N LYS A 365 -21.44 -0.07 8.10
CA LYS A 365 -21.03 0.18 9.49
C LYS A 365 -21.85 -0.63 10.47
N ALA A 366 -21.19 -1.24 11.45
CA ALA A 366 -21.83 -1.87 12.58
C ALA A 366 -20.94 -1.80 13.83
N LYS A 367 -21.51 -2.09 15.00
CA LYS A 367 -20.75 -2.13 16.25
C LYS A 367 -19.93 -3.42 16.39
N THR A 368 -20.38 -4.51 15.76
CA THR A 368 -19.72 -5.83 15.82
C THR A 368 -19.48 -6.38 14.42
N VAL A 369 -18.45 -7.23 14.27
CA VAL A 369 -18.14 -7.88 13.00
C VAL A 369 -19.30 -8.74 12.48
N PRO A 370 -20.00 -9.56 13.29
CA PRO A 370 -21.15 -10.34 12.81
C PRO A 370 -22.30 -9.48 12.28
N GLU A 371 -22.58 -8.31 12.91
CA GLU A 371 -23.58 -7.38 12.40
C GLU A 371 -23.14 -6.73 11.10
N LEU A 372 -21.86 -6.33 11.01
CA LEU A 372 -21.26 -5.78 9.79
C LEU A 372 -21.39 -6.77 8.63
N HIS A 373 -21.07 -8.04 8.84
CA HIS A 373 -21.23 -9.09 7.83
C HIS A 373 -22.67 -9.22 7.35
N LYS A 374 -23.66 -9.15 8.27
CA LYS A 374 -25.10 -9.17 7.90
C LYS A 374 -25.48 -7.95 7.03
N ILE A 375 -24.93 -6.77 7.31
CA ILE A 375 -25.21 -5.55 6.54
C ILE A 375 -24.57 -5.67 5.15
N ILE A 376 -23.32 -6.11 5.05
CA ILE A 376 -22.61 -6.32 3.79
C ILE A 376 -23.36 -7.35 2.90
N LEU A 377 -23.80 -8.47 3.47
CA LEU A 377 -24.57 -9.50 2.75
C LEU A 377 -25.93 -8.99 2.24
N ARG A 378 -26.55 -8.00 2.90
CA ARG A 378 -27.77 -7.34 2.42
C ARG A 378 -27.50 -6.40 1.24
N GLY A 379 -26.27 -5.91 1.11
CA GLY A 379 -25.85 -5.00 0.04
C GLY A 379 -26.56 -3.64 0.04
N LYS A 380 -27.18 -3.23 1.16
CA LYS A 380 -27.89 -1.94 1.27
C LYS A 380 -27.00 -0.93 1.97
N TYR A 381 -26.77 0.19 1.35
CA TYR A 381 -26.05 1.35 1.86
C TYR A 381 -26.66 2.64 1.25
N GLU A 382 -26.35 3.76 1.83
CA GLU A 382 -26.85 5.08 1.41
C GLU A 382 -25.68 5.89 0.82
N PHE A 383 -25.98 6.72 -0.16
CA PHE A 383 -25.03 7.68 -0.69
C PHE A 383 -25.25 9.05 -0.03
N PRO A 384 -24.17 9.79 0.27
CA PRO A 384 -24.29 11.20 0.59
C PRO A 384 -24.95 11.98 -0.55
N GLU A 385 -25.79 12.98 -0.21
CA GLU A 385 -26.51 13.81 -1.19
C GLU A 385 -25.59 14.53 -2.20
N TYR A 386 -24.40 14.89 -1.74
CA TYR A 386 -23.40 15.59 -2.56
C TYR A 386 -22.64 14.70 -3.56
N PHE A 387 -22.90 13.39 -3.59
CA PHE A 387 -22.32 12.53 -4.66
C PHE A 387 -23.07 12.78 -5.99
N SER A 388 -22.30 12.95 -7.09
CA SER A 388 -22.89 13.00 -8.41
C SER A 388 -23.56 11.67 -8.78
N GLU A 389 -24.50 11.68 -9.70
CA GLU A 389 -25.17 10.45 -10.18
C GLU A 389 -24.16 9.49 -10.85
N GLN A 390 -23.16 10.04 -11.55
CA GLN A 390 -22.08 9.27 -12.13
C GLN A 390 -21.24 8.56 -11.03
N THR A 391 -20.91 9.26 -9.95
CA THR A 391 -20.21 8.68 -8.81
C THR A 391 -21.03 7.58 -8.14
N LYS A 392 -22.33 7.83 -7.91
CA LYS A 392 -23.24 6.82 -7.33
C LYS A 392 -23.33 5.58 -8.21
N GLY A 393 -23.48 5.75 -9.53
CA GLY A 393 -23.53 4.66 -10.49
C GLY A 393 -22.24 3.84 -10.49
N PHE A 394 -21.09 4.51 -10.59
CA PHE A 394 -19.80 3.87 -10.64
C PHE A 394 -19.49 3.05 -9.36
N ILE A 395 -19.76 3.62 -8.19
CA ILE A 395 -19.61 2.88 -6.93
C ILE A 395 -20.58 1.70 -6.84
N ALA A 396 -21.84 1.88 -7.26
CA ALA A 396 -22.85 0.83 -7.25
C ALA A 396 -22.48 -0.37 -8.14
N GLU A 397 -21.86 -0.13 -9.31
CA GLU A 397 -21.36 -1.19 -10.19
C GLU A 397 -20.22 -1.98 -9.54
N MET A 398 -19.30 -1.32 -8.80
CA MET A 398 -18.24 -1.99 -8.04
C MET A 398 -18.78 -2.72 -6.80
N LEU A 399 -19.79 -2.17 -6.13
CA LEU A 399 -20.42 -2.75 -4.94
C LEU A 399 -21.63 -3.65 -5.28
N ASN A 400 -21.64 -4.23 -6.47
CA ASN A 400 -22.64 -5.25 -6.79
C ASN A 400 -22.37 -6.52 -5.95
N PRO A 401 -23.33 -6.98 -5.12
CA PRO A 401 -23.12 -8.13 -4.25
C PRO A 401 -22.95 -9.45 -5.01
N VAL A 402 -23.37 -9.49 -6.28
CA VAL A 402 -23.23 -10.66 -7.15
C VAL A 402 -21.96 -10.53 -7.97
N PRO A 403 -20.89 -11.33 -7.72
CA PRO A 403 -19.57 -11.11 -8.30
C PRO A 403 -19.54 -11.01 -9.84
N HIS A 404 -20.26 -11.90 -10.54
CA HIS A 404 -20.25 -11.92 -12.01
C HIS A 404 -21.09 -10.80 -12.67
N LEU A 405 -21.90 -10.06 -11.88
CA LEU A 405 -22.60 -8.84 -12.32
C LEU A 405 -21.82 -7.58 -11.92
N ARG A 406 -20.78 -7.71 -11.12
CA ARG A 406 -19.90 -6.61 -10.73
C ARG A 406 -19.09 -6.15 -11.93
N ILE A 407 -18.87 -4.84 -12.10
CA ILE A 407 -18.03 -4.30 -13.16
C ILE A 407 -16.64 -4.95 -13.13
N LYS A 408 -16.10 -5.25 -14.30
CA LYS A 408 -14.77 -5.85 -14.40
C LYS A 408 -13.68 -4.79 -14.24
N LEU A 409 -12.53 -5.18 -13.69
CA LEU A 409 -11.39 -4.29 -13.52
C LEU A 409 -10.93 -3.64 -14.84
N GLU A 410 -11.04 -4.36 -15.95
CA GLU A 410 -10.66 -3.90 -17.29
C GLU A 410 -11.59 -2.80 -17.83
N ASP A 411 -12.81 -2.71 -17.30
CA ASP A 411 -13.84 -1.77 -17.76
C ASP A 411 -13.94 -0.51 -16.87
N LEU A 412 -13.34 -0.53 -15.67
CA LEU A 412 -13.40 0.59 -14.73
C LEU A 412 -12.97 1.93 -15.35
N LYS A 413 -11.85 1.96 -16.10
CA LYS A 413 -11.35 3.19 -16.72
C LYS A 413 -12.17 3.66 -17.93
N LYS A 414 -13.09 2.83 -18.43
CA LYS A 414 -13.97 3.16 -19.56
C LYS A 414 -15.31 3.76 -19.09
N HIS A 415 -15.59 3.70 -17.78
CA HIS A 415 -16.83 4.22 -17.21
C HIS A 415 -16.91 5.74 -17.35
N ASP A 416 -18.11 6.28 -17.57
CA ASP A 416 -18.38 7.71 -17.80
C ASP A 416 -17.89 8.60 -16.65
N TRP A 417 -17.72 8.04 -15.46
CA TRP A 417 -17.11 8.74 -14.33
C TRP A 417 -15.72 9.29 -14.63
N PHE A 418 -14.96 8.68 -15.55
CA PHE A 418 -13.65 9.17 -15.98
C PHE A 418 -13.72 10.12 -17.18
N LEU A 419 -14.85 10.17 -17.92
CA LEU A 419 -14.99 11.00 -19.10
C LEU A 419 -15.31 12.47 -18.76
N GLY A 420 -15.77 12.76 -17.54
CA GLY A 420 -16.20 14.09 -17.09
C GLY A 420 -15.11 15.15 -16.94
N ASP A 421 -13.81 14.80 -16.99
CA ASP A 421 -12.69 15.71 -16.75
C ASP A 421 -11.67 15.76 -17.88
N VAL A 422 -12.09 16.28 -19.02
CA VAL A 422 -11.11 16.73 -20.04
C VAL A 422 -10.48 18.07 -19.65
N LEU A 423 -10.93 18.73 -18.57
CA LEU A 423 -10.62 20.17 -18.33
C LEU A 423 -9.79 20.52 -17.09
N GLU A 424 -9.49 19.64 -16.13
CA GLU A 424 -8.66 20.02 -14.96
C GLU A 424 -7.63 18.96 -14.57
N ASN A 425 -6.46 19.07 -15.18
CA ASN A 425 -5.26 18.29 -14.81
C ASN A 425 -4.45 18.99 -13.71
N SER A 426 -4.72 18.74 -12.44
CA SER A 426 -3.79 19.08 -11.36
C SER A 426 -2.99 17.90 -10.79
N PHE A 427 -3.40 16.68 -11.08
CA PHE A 427 -2.55 15.50 -10.96
C PHE A 427 -2.09 15.11 -12.36
N HIS A 428 -0.99 15.68 -12.82
CA HIS A 428 -0.41 15.26 -14.07
C HIS A 428 -0.07 13.78 -13.98
N SER A 429 -0.76 12.98 -14.77
CA SER A 429 -0.23 11.71 -15.22
C SER A 429 1.08 12.05 -15.94
N THR A 430 2.18 12.05 -15.21
CA THR A 430 3.49 11.94 -15.82
C THR A 430 3.53 10.53 -16.44
N SER A 431 2.95 10.39 -17.63
CA SER A 431 3.44 9.42 -18.57
C SER A 431 4.86 9.89 -18.90
N GLY A 432 5.80 9.58 -17.99
CA GLY A 432 7.20 9.83 -18.21
C GLY A 432 7.56 9.07 -19.48
N SER A 433 7.64 9.75 -20.60
CA SER A 433 8.37 9.24 -21.75
C SER A 433 9.76 8.93 -21.20
N VAL A 434 10.09 7.64 -21.13
CA VAL A 434 11.43 7.18 -20.73
C VAL A 434 12.41 7.97 -21.58
N LYS A 435 13.20 8.86 -20.96
CA LYS A 435 14.18 9.66 -21.68
C LYS A 435 15.12 8.68 -22.39
N PRO A 436 15.35 8.83 -23.72
CA PRO A 436 16.36 8.04 -24.41
C PRO A 436 17.70 8.18 -23.67
N GLY A 437 18.40 7.06 -23.42
CA GLY A 437 19.69 7.08 -22.71
C GLY A 437 19.64 6.92 -21.18
N ARG A 438 18.44 6.94 -20.56
CA ARG A 438 18.29 6.78 -19.11
C ARG A 438 18.90 5.47 -18.57
N HIS A 439 18.73 4.37 -19.28
CA HIS A 439 19.30 3.09 -18.90
C HIS A 439 20.82 3.15 -18.84
N GLU A 440 21.44 3.74 -19.84
CA GLU A 440 22.91 3.90 -19.95
C GLU A 440 23.45 4.84 -18.86
N GLU A 441 22.75 5.92 -18.54
CA GLU A 441 23.11 6.84 -17.45
C GLU A 441 23.14 6.10 -16.11
N ILE A 442 22.09 5.32 -15.80
CA ILE A 442 22.00 4.54 -14.57
C ILE A 442 23.12 3.47 -14.52
N LEU A 443 23.37 2.75 -15.62
CA LEU A 443 24.43 1.74 -15.68
C LEU A 443 25.81 2.35 -15.42
N LYS A 444 26.10 3.53 -15.99
CA LYS A 444 27.33 4.25 -15.76
C LYS A 444 27.50 4.68 -14.30
N GLU A 445 26.43 5.11 -13.66
CA GLU A 445 26.47 5.47 -12.24
C GLU A 445 26.74 4.24 -11.36
N ILE A 446 26.12 3.11 -11.66
CA ILE A 446 26.31 1.85 -10.92
C ILE A 446 27.72 1.27 -11.14
N GLU A 447 28.29 1.44 -12.33
CA GLU A 447 29.68 1.11 -12.57
C GLU A 447 30.62 1.92 -11.67
N GLY A 448 30.29 3.20 -11.44
CA GLY A 448 30.94 4.07 -10.44
C GLY A 448 30.80 3.56 -8.99
N TYR A 449 29.80 2.73 -8.69
CA TYR A 449 29.65 2.04 -7.39
C TYR A 449 30.47 0.76 -7.30
N GLY A 450 31.19 0.39 -8.35
CA GLY A 450 32.10 -0.76 -8.40
C GLY A 450 31.48 -2.05 -8.91
N PHE A 451 30.24 -2.04 -9.42
CA PHE A 451 29.60 -3.20 -10.04
C PHE A 451 29.93 -3.27 -11.53
N PRO A 452 30.44 -4.41 -12.05
CA PRO A 452 30.65 -4.61 -13.49
C PRO A 452 29.32 -4.51 -14.26
N ASN A 453 29.32 -3.83 -15.40
CA ASN A 453 28.13 -3.57 -16.19
C ASN A 453 27.45 -4.86 -16.69
N ASP A 454 28.22 -5.85 -17.14
CA ASP A 454 27.74 -7.17 -17.56
C ASP A 454 27.04 -7.92 -16.42
N TYR A 455 27.57 -7.84 -15.20
CA TYR A 455 26.95 -8.41 -14.01
C TYR A 455 25.60 -7.74 -13.71
N VAL A 456 25.54 -6.40 -13.77
CA VAL A 456 24.29 -5.64 -13.53
C VAL A 456 23.22 -6.02 -14.56
N GLN A 457 23.58 -6.02 -15.85
CA GLN A 457 22.66 -6.38 -16.94
C GLN A 457 22.17 -7.84 -16.83
N ALA A 458 23.06 -8.79 -16.53
CA ALA A 458 22.67 -10.18 -16.31
C ALA A 458 21.72 -10.32 -15.12
N SER A 459 22.01 -9.65 -13.99
CA SER A 459 21.16 -9.67 -12.80
C SER A 459 19.77 -9.07 -13.06
N LEU A 460 19.68 -7.96 -13.80
CA LEU A 460 18.42 -7.35 -14.22
C LEU A 460 17.61 -8.28 -15.13
N LYS A 461 18.26 -8.89 -16.12
CA LYS A 461 17.63 -9.85 -17.05
C LYS A 461 17.07 -11.07 -16.31
N ASN A 462 17.79 -11.56 -15.32
CA ASN A 462 17.40 -12.71 -14.50
C ASN A 462 16.40 -12.35 -13.39
N ARG A 463 16.06 -11.06 -13.22
CA ARG A 463 15.23 -10.54 -12.11
C ARG A 463 15.78 -10.95 -10.73
N GLU A 464 17.08 -10.88 -10.58
CA GLU A 464 17.74 -11.16 -9.30
C GLU A 464 17.47 -10.04 -8.29
N ILE A 465 17.40 -10.43 -7.01
CA ILE A 465 17.24 -9.49 -5.89
C ILE A 465 18.60 -9.39 -5.22
N ASN A 466 19.42 -8.44 -5.63
CA ASN A 466 20.75 -8.18 -5.09
C ASN A 466 21.05 -6.68 -5.04
N HIS A 467 22.20 -6.29 -4.48
CA HIS A 467 22.54 -4.88 -4.26
C HIS A 467 22.73 -4.09 -5.57
N ALA A 468 23.21 -4.73 -6.62
CA ALA A 468 23.37 -4.09 -7.93
C ALA A 468 22.01 -3.75 -8.54
N THR A 469 21.04 -4.69 -8.51
CA THR A 469 19.66 -4.45 -8.98
C THR A 469 18.91 -3.50 -8.08
N ALA A 470 19.16 -3.49 -6.77
CA ALA A 470 18.60 -2.52 -5.84
C ALA A 470 19.09 -1.11 -6.15
N SER A 471 20.39 -0.94 -6.39
CA SER A 471 20.98 0.36 -6.80
C SER A 471 20.38 0.86 -8.11
N TYR A 472 20.26 -0.04 -9.11
CA TYR A 472 19.61 0.28 -10.38
C TYR A 472 18.18 0.74 -10.20
N ASN A 473 17.36 -0.04 -9.49
CA ASN A 473 15.95 0.26 -9.28
C ASN A 473 15.73 1.55 -8.49
N LEU A 474 16.60 1.86 -7.51
CA LEU A 474 16.53 3.11 -6.75
C LEU A 474 16.79 4.33 -7.64
N LEU A 475 17.83 4.28 -8.48
CA LEU A 475 18.13 5.36 -9.42
C LEU A 475 17.02 5.50 -10.47
N ASP A 476 16.48 4.38 -10.94
CA ASP A 476 15.37 4.34 -11.90
C ASP A 476 14.11 4.98 -11.32
N ILE A 477 13.75 4.70 -10.07
CA ILE A 477 12.61 5.32 -9.37
C ILE A 477 12.86 6.81 -9.21
N ASN A 478 14.02 7.21 -8.69
CA ASN A 478 14.36 8.61 -8.43
C ASN A 478 14.37 9.49 -9.70
N MET A 479 14.54 8.90 -10.87
CA MET A 479 14.43 9.62 -12.15
C MET A 479 13.00 9.70 -12.69
N LEU A 480 12.04 8.99 -12.07
CA LEU A 480 10.61 9.03 -12.43
C LEU A 480 9.83 10.06 -11.62
N ASP A 481 10.28 10.32 -10.39
CA ASP A 481 9.76 11.36 -9.50
C ASP A 481 10.33 12.73 -9.90
#